data_3655e12ee2e914a17a083f8a655798dd
#
_entry.id   3655e12ee2e914a17a083f8a655798dd
#
_cell.length_a   1.000
_cell.length_b   1.000
_cell.length_c   1.000
_cell.angle_alpha   90.00
_cell.angle_beta   90.00
_cell.angle_gamma   90.00
#
_symmetry.space_group_name_H-M   'P 1'
#
loop_
_entity.id
_entity.type
_entity.pdbx_description
1 polymer ?
#
loop_
_entity_poly.entity_id
_entity_poly.type
_entity_poly.pdbx_seq_one_letter_code
_entity_poly.pdbx_strand_id
1 'polypeptide(L)'
;MHAAQARLERRQALRHGSLLPHAPQTVGFFCMDVSFISATLVLPAVVAALAPEGSRWAGDAVILVKPQFEAGREHVGKGGIVRDPAAQQLAVDRVEAAVRGLEGEALALIDSPILGMEGNREFLLHARFA
;
A
#
# COMPACT_ATOMS: atom_id res chain seq x y z
N MET A 1 12.78 7.80 30.21
CA MET A 1 11.68 8.37 29.42
C MET A 1 10.55 7.36 29.37
N HIS A 2 9.35 7.79 29.75
CA HIS A 2 8.19 6.91 29.73
C HIS A 2 7.79 6.56 28.29
N ALA A 3 7.37 5.32 28.05
CA ALA A 3 6.90 4.85 26.76
C ALA A 3 5.73 5.72 26.20
N ALA A 4 4.91 6.28 27.08
CA ALA A 4 3.84 7.19 26.72
C ALA A 4 4.37 8.50 26.13
N GLN A 5 5.45 9.04 26.66
CA GLN A 5 6.09 10.25 26.19
C GLN A 5 6.73 10.05 24.82
N ALA A 6 7.46 8.96 24.65
CA ALA A 6 8.05 8.60 23.35
C ALA A 6 6.96 8.41 22.27
N ARG A 7 5.81 7.88 22.65
CA ARG A 7 4.66 7.73 21.74
C ARG A 7 4.05 9.08 21.36
N LEU A 8 3.99 10.00 22.30
CA LEU A 8 3.48 11.36 22.06
C LEU A 8 4.41 12.14 21.13
N GLU A 9 5.71 12.05 21.36
CA GLU A 9 6.72 12.70 20.53
C GLU A 9 6.69 12.18 19.09
N ARG A 10 6.53 10.88 18.90
CA ARG A 10 6.35 10.28 17.57
C ARG A 10 5.09 10.78 16.88
N ARG A 11 3.98 10.92 17.62
CA ARG A 11 2.74 11.47 17.06
C ARG A 11 2.89 12.93 16.65
N GLN A 12 3.62 13.71 17.44
CA GLN A 12 3.89 15.11 17.12
C GLN A 12 4.80 15.25 15.90
N ALA A 13 5.83 14.43 15.81
CA ALA A 13 6.73 14.39 14.66
C ALA A 13 5.97 14.04 13.37
N LEU A 14 5.06 13.07 13.42
CA LEU A 14 4.21 12.70 12.28
C LEU A 14 3.25 13.83 11.87
N ARG A 15 2.70 14.58 12.84
CA ARG A 15 1.84 15.73 12.56
C ARG A 15 2.56 16.87 11.87
N HIS A 16 3.84 17.05 12.13
CA HIS A 16 4.65 18.10 11.53
C HIS A 16 5.40 17.65 10.27
N GLY A 17 5.15 16.42 9.81
CA GLY A 17 5.84 15.87 8.65
C GLY A 17 7.32 15.61 8.87
N SER A 18 7.79 15.68 10.11
CA SER A 18 9.17 15.35 10.44
C SER A 18 9.23 13.97 11.07
N LEU A 19 9.77 13.01 10.34
CA LEU A 19 10.28 11.77 10.92
C LEU A 19 11.46 12.16 11.81
N LEU A 20 11.50 11.60 13.01
CA LEU A 20 12.46 11.88 14.07
C LEU A 20 13.88 12.15 13.55
N PRO A 21 14.40 13.38 13.67
CA PRO A 21 15.69 13.73 13.07
C PRO A 21 16.89 13.06 13.74
N HIS A 22 16.71 12.38 14.87
CA HIS A 22 17.79 11.78 15.65
C HIS A 22 17.78 10.26 15.68
N ALA A 23 16.88 9.63 14.94
CA ALA A 23 16.86 8.17 14.80
C ALA A 23 16.79 7.85 13.31
N PRO A 24 17.94 7.55 12.68
CA PRO A 24 17.93 7.05 11.32
C PRO A 24 17.32 5.64 11.35
N GLN A 25 16.00 5.56 11.50
CA GLN A 25 15.28 4.31 11.35
C GLN A 25 14.97 4.14 9.88
N THR A 26 15.74 3.30 9.23
CA THR A 26 15.40 2.83 7.92
C THR A 26 14.30 1.78 8.05
N VAL A 27 13.17 2.07 7.44
CA VAL A 27 12.11 1.09 7.29
C VAL A 27 12.46 0.23 6.07
N GLY A 28 12.60 -1.06 6.26
CA GLY A 28 12.95 -1.99 5.18
C GLY A 28 11.76 -2.74 4.60
N PHE A 29 10.60 -2.64 5.25
CA PHE A 29 9.39 -3.36 4.84
C PHE A 29 8.15 -2.61 5.30
N PHE A 30 7.12 -2.60 4.46
CA PHE A 30 5.78 -2.22 4.91
C PHE A 30 4.72 -3.12 4.25
N CYS A 31 3.55 -3.19 4.88
CA CYS A 31 2.36 -3.74 4.25
C CYS A 31 1.28 -2.65 4.18
N MET A 32 0.46 -2.72 3.14
CA MET A 32 -0.59 -1.74 2.88
C MET A 32 -1.93 -2.44 2.73
N ASP A 33 -2.86 -2.06 3.58
CA ASP A 33 -4.25 -2.48 3.54
C ASP A 33 -5.12 -1.24 3.69
N VAL A 34 -5.64 -0.73 2.58
CA VAL A 34 -6.50 0.45 2.55
C VAL A 34 -7.85 0.13 1.95
N SER A 35 -8.89 0.76 2.46
CA SER A 35 -10.28 0.57 2.02
C SER A 35 -10.88 1.91 1.60
N PHE A 36 -11.80 1.86 0.64
CA PHE A 36 -12.55 3.02 0.12
C PHE A 36 -11.66 4.07 -0.55
N ILE A 37 -10.45 3.68 -0.91
CA ILE A 37 -9.49 4.48 -1.67
C ILE A 37 -8.62 3.53 -2.47
N SER A 38 -8.14 3.97 -3.63
CA SER A 38 -7.19 3.18 -4.39
C SER A 38 -5.81 3.18 -3.74
N ALA A 39 -5.18 2.02 -3.63
CA ALA A 39 -3.80 1.89 -3.19
C ALA A 39 -2.85 2.70 -4.08
N THR A 40 -3.18 2.89 -5.36
CA THR A 40 -2.38 3.67 -6.30
C THR A 40 -2.27 5.15 -5.92
N LEU A 41 -3.24 5.66 -5.16
CA LEU A 41 -3.22 7.03 -4.65
C LEU A 41 -2.42 7.17 -3.36
N VAL A 42 -2.38 6.12 -2.54
CA VAL A 42 -1.72 6.13 -1.23
C VAL A 42 -0.24 5.75 -1.35
N LEU A 43 0.07 4.81 -2.22
CA LEU A 43 1.41 4.25 -2.37
C LEU A 43 2.51 5.31 -2.62
N PRO A 44 2.33 6.30 -3.52
CA PRO A 44 3.35 7.32 -3.73
C PRO A 44 3.69 8.11 -2.46
N ALA A 45 2.68 8.44 -1.67
CA ALA A 45 2.86 9.20 -0.43
C ALA A 45 3.64 8.39 0.61
N VAL A 46 3.35 7.08 0.72
CA VAL A 46 4.05 6.19 1.66
C VAL A 46 5.51 6.03 1.26
N VAL A 47 5.78 5.74 -0.01
CA VAL A 47 7.15 5.58 -0.51
C VAL A 47 7.96 6.87 -0.33
N ALA A 48 7.36 8.03 -0.60
CA ALA A 48 8.00 9.32 -0.39
C ALA A 48 8.29 9.58 1.10
N ALA A 49 7.35 9.24 1.98
CA ALA A 49 7.50 9.44 3.42
C ALA A 49 8.59 8.55 4.03
N LEU A 50 8.82 7.37 3.46
CA LEU A 50 9.83 6.43 3.92
C LEU A 50 11.21 6.69 3.31
N ALA A 51 11.30 7.50 2.27
CA ALA A 51 12.55 7.78 1.59
C ALA A 51 13.48 8.60 2.49
N PRO A 52 14.76 8.20 2.64
CA PRO A 52 15.74 9.03 3.29
C PRO A 52 15.91 10.35 2.54
N GLU A 53 16.29 11.41 3.26
CA GLU A 53 16.52 12.71 2.66
C GLU A 53 17.55 12.62 1.52
N GLY A 54 17.17 13.13 0.35
CA GLY A 54 18.04 13.16 -0.82
C GLY A 54 18.18 11.82 -1.55
N SER A 55 17.40 10.79 -1.18
CA SER A 55 17.45 9.49 -1.85
C SER A 55 16.07 8.87 -1.99
N ARG A 56 16.03 7.71 -2.64
CA ARG A 56 14.80 6.91 -2.77
C ARG A 56 14.71 5.89 -1.67
N TRP A 57 13.47 5.51 -1.34
CA TRP A 57 13.26 4.40 -0.41
C TRP A 57 13.63 3.07 -1.07
N ALA A 58 14.38 2.25 -0.34
CA ALA A 58 14.72 0.89 -0.72
C ALA A 58 14.14 -0.07 0.30
N GLY A 59 13.37 -1.04 -0.16
CA GLY A 59 12.74 -2.02 0.72
C GLY A 59 11.68 -2.83 0.00
N ASP A 60 11.05 -3.71 0.73
CA ASP A 60 9.99 -4.57 0.23
C ASP A 60 8.63 -4.12 0.77
N ALA A 61 7.60 -4.32 -0.02
CA ALA A 61 6.22 -4.02 0.36
C ALA A 61 5.30 -5.18 -0.01
N VAL A 62 4.30 -5.42 0.82
CA VAL A 62 3.16 -6.27 0.48
C VAL A 62 1.94 -5.38 0.43
N ILE A 63 1.29 -5.34 -0.73
CA ILE A 63 0.14 -4.48 -0.99
C ILE A 63 -1.07 -5.38 -1.20
N LEU A 64 -2.11 -5.15 -0.41
CA LEU A 64 -3.37 -5.84 -0.58
C LEU A 64 -4.14 -5.16 -1.71
N VAL A 65 -4.38 -5.91 -2.78
CA VAL A 65 -5.12 -5.44 -3.96
C VAL A 65 -6.58 -5.81 -3.79
N LYS A 66 -7.45 -4.82 -3.72
CA LYS A 66 -8.89 -4.96 -3.53
C LYS A 66 -9.60 -4.50 -4.78
N PRO A 67 -10.04 -5.42 -5.66
CA PRO A 67 -10.68 -5.04 -6.92
C PRO A 67 -11.86 -4.09 -6.77
N GLN A 68 -12.61 -4.21 -5.67
CA GLN A 68 -13.75 -3.33 -5.40
C GLN A 68 -13.35 -1.85 -5.25
N PHE A 69 -12.07 -1.55 -4.98
CA PHE A 69 -11.56 -0.18 -4.86
C PHE A 69 -10.56 0.19 -5.95
N GLU A 70 -10.19 -0.75 -6.82
CA GLU A 70 -9.16 -0.54 -7.85
C GLU A 70 -9.72 -0.61 -9.27
N ALA A 71 -10.71 -1.47 -9.52
CA ALA A 71 -11.16 -1.76 -10.89
C ALA A 71 -12.06 -0.68 -11.51
N GLY A 72 -12.60 0.22 -10.69
CA GLY A 72 -13.57 1.22 -11.13
C GLY A 72 -15.00 0.80 -10.77
N ARG A 73 -15.86 1.80 -10.55
CA ARG A 73 -17.24 1.60 -10.09
C ARG A 73 -18.08 0.78 -11.06
N GLU A 74 -17.81 0.90 -12.37
CA GLU A 74 -18.49 0.18 -13.43
C GLU A 74 -18.35 -1.35 -13.32
N HIS A 75 -17.31 -1.81 -12.63
CA HIS A 75 -17.05 -3.23 -12.42
C HIS A 75 -17.56 -3.76 -11.08
N VAL A 76 -18.07 -2.87 -10.24
CA VAL A 76 -18.62 -3.27 -8.94
C VAL A 76 -20.09 -3.60 -9.12
N GLY A 77 -20.42 -4.86 -8.92
CA GLY A 77 -21.79 -5.36 -9.05
C GLY A 77 -22.58 -5.29 -7.76
N LYS A 78 -23.70 -5.99 -7.77
CA LYS A 78 -24.63 -6.07 -6.63
C LYS A 78 -23.88 -6.54 -5.37
N GLY A 79 -24.12 -5.85 -4.26
CA GLY A 79 -23.52 -6.17 -2.97
C GLY A 79 -22.09 -5.66 -2.82
N GLY A 80 -21.60 -4.82 -3.74
CA GLY A 80 -20.23 -4.30 -3.67
C GLY A 80 -19.17 -5.30 -4.12
N ILE A 81 -19.52 -6.24 -4.98
CA ILE A 81 -18.65 -7.36 -5.36
C ILE A 81 -18.21 -7.23 -6.81
N VAL A 82 -16.90 -7.39 -7.04
CA VAL A 82 -16.30 -7.51 -8.37
C VAL A 82 -16.22 -9.01 -8.70
N ARG A 83 -17.08 -9.47 -9.60
CA ARG A 83 -17.19 -10.88 -9.96
C ARG A 83 -16.44 -11.26 -11.23
N ASP A 84 -16.24 -10.30 -12.12
CA ASP A 84 -15.59 -10.53 -13.41
C ASP A 84 -14.08 -10.74 -13.21
N PRO A 85 -13.53 -11.89 -13.61
CA PRO A 85 -12.08 -12.13 -13.53
C PRO A 85 -11.24 -11.11 -14.30
N ALA A 86 -11.74 -10.59 -15.41
CA ALA A 86 -11.05 -9.56 -16.18
C ALA A 86 -10.96 -8.25 -15.40
N ALA A 87 -11.98 -7.87 -14.65
CA ALA A 87 -11.97 -6.70 -13.80
C ALA A 87 -11.03 -6.90 -12.59
N GLN A 88 -10.99 -8.11 -12.04
CA GLN A 88 -10.04 -8.46 -10.98
C GLN A 88 -8.59 -8.32 -11.47
N GLN A 89 -8.31 -8.80 -12.68
CA GLN A 89 -6.99 -8.66 -13.29
C GLN A 89 -6.63 -7.19 -13.57
N LEU A 90 -7.61 -6.41 -14.02
CA LEU A 90 -7.43 -4.96 -14.21
C LEU A 90 -7.00 -4.26 -12.92
N ALA A 91 -7.58 -4.64 -11.80
CA ALA A 91 -7.20 -4.11 -10.49
C ALA A 91 -5.73 -4.41 -10.17
N VAL A 92 -5.30 -5.64 -10.39
CA VAL A 92 -3.91 -6.06 -10.20
C VAL A 92 -2.98 -5.26 -11.12
N ASP A 93 -3.33 -5.15 -12.40
CA ASP A 93 -2.53 -4.44 -13.40
C ASP A 93 -2.34 -2.96 -13.02
N ARG A 94 -3.38 -2.33 -12.51
CA ARG A 94 -3.31 -0.92 -12.05
C ARG A 94 -2.36 -0.73 -10.89
N VAL A 95 -2.39 -1.62 -9.91
CA VAL A 95 -1.48 -1.53 -8.75
C VAL A 95 -0.05 -1.84 -9.17
N GLU A 96 0.17 -2.84 -10.01
CA GLU A 96 1.49 -3.14 -10.56
C GLU A 96 2.05 -1.96 -11.37
N ALA A 97 1.21 -1.30 -12.16
CA ALA A 97 1.62 -0.12 -12.92
C ALA A 97 2.03 1.05 -11.99
N ALA A 98 1.32 1.22 -10.88
CA ALA A 98 1.68 2.23 -9.87
C ALA A 98 3.03 1.92 -9.23
N VAL A 99 3.31 0.65 -8.94
CA VAL A 99 4.61 0.20 -8.41
C VAL A 99 5.71 0.54 -9.42
N ARG A 100 5.52 0.17 -10.68
CA ARG A 100 6.51 0.47 -11.74
C ARG A 100 6.71 1.96 -11.95
N GLY A 101 5.64 2.75 -11.86
CA GLY A 101 5.71 4.22 -11.96
C GLY A 101 6.55 4.87 -10.86
N LEU A 102 6.72 4.18 -9.74
CA LEU A 102 7.60 4.59 -8.63
C LEU A 102 8.97 3.90 -8.71
N GLU A 103 9.28 3.31 -9.86
CA GLU A 103 10.53 2.58 -10.10
C GLU A 103 10.70 1.33 -9.21
N GLY A 104 9.57 0.78 -8.77
CA GLY A 104 9.53 -0.49 -8.08
C GLY A 104 9.34 -1.66 -9.04
N GLU A 105 9.47 -2.85 -8.52
CA GLU A 105 9.31 -4.11 -9.24
C GLU A 105 8.26 -4.97 -8.56
N ALA A 106 7.30 -5.48 -9.33
CA ALA A 106 6.34 -6.47 -8.85
C ALA A 106 6.99 -7.85 -8.92
N LEU A 107 7.20 -8.49 -7.79
CA LEU A 107 7.93 -9.76 -7.70
C LEU A 107 7.02 -10.97 -7.66
N ALA A 108 5.90 -10.89 -6.97
CA ALA A 108 5.00 -12.02 -6.79
C ALA A 108 3.59 -11.54 -6.52
N LEU A 109 2.63 -12.35 -6.93
CA LEU A 109 1.21 -12.14 -6.70
C LEU A 109 0.59 -13.46 -6.26
N ILE A 110 -0.17 -13.41 -5.17
CA ILE A 110 -0.96 -14.56 -4.73
C ILE A 110 -2.38 -14.11 -4.41
N ASP A 111 -3.31 -15.05 -4.46
CA ASP A 111 -4.63 -14.82 -3.88
C ASP A 111 -4.51 -14.63 -2.38
N SER A 112 -5.27 -13.68 -1.83
CA SER A 112 -5.40 -13.59 -0.38
C SER A 112 -6.05 -14.87 0.14
N PRO A 113 -5.53 -15.49 1.20
CA PRO A 113 -6.11 -16.70 1.77
C PRO A 113 -7.47 -16.46 2.41
N ILE A 114 -7.83 -15.21 2.64
CA ILE A 114 -9.15 -14.83 3.15
C ILE A 114 -9.83 -13.90 2.15
N LEU A 115 -11.15 -14.04 2.05
CA LEU A 115 -11.96 -13.14 1.23
C LEU A 115 -12.10 -11.78 1.91
N GLY A 116 -12.19 -10.73 1.11
CA GLY A 116 -12.41 -9.37 1.59
C GLY A 116 -13.88 -9.10 1.89
N MET A 117 -14.20 -7.81 1.97
CA MET A 117 -15.56 -7.32 2.23
C MET A 117 -16.55 -7.94 1.24
N GLU A 118 -17.70 -8.36 1.77
CA GLU A 118 -18.80 -8.96 0.99
C GLU A 118 -18.40 -10.22 0.22
N GLY A 119 -17.27 -10.84 0.59
CA GLY A 119 -16.75 -12.01 -0.11
C GLY A 119 -15.91 -11.68 -1.33
N ASN A 120 -15.45 -10.46 -1.51
CA ASN A 120 -14.59 -10.08 -2.62
C ASN A 120 -13.28 -10.88 -2.62
N ARG A 121 -12.89 -11.34 -3.80
CA ARG A 121 -11.56 -11.90 -4.02
C ARG A 121 -10.54 -10.77 -3.97
N GLU A 122 -9.51 -10.94 -3.17
CA GLU A 122 -8.42 -9.97 -3.01
C GLU A 122 -7.08 -10.65 -3.26
N PHE A 123 -6.04 -9.85 -3.50
CA PHE A 123 -4.71 -10.36 -3.84
C PHE A 123 -3.66 -9.71 -2.97
N LEU A 124 -2.57 -10.44 -2.75
CA LEU A 124 -1.37 -9.91 -2.10
C LEU A 124 -0.29 -9.75 -3.17
N LEU A 125 0.16 -8.53 -3.34
CA LEU A 125 1.24 -8.19 -4.28
C LEU A 125 2.52 -7.90 -3.50
N HIS A 126 3.57 -8.65 -3.78
CA HIS A 126 4.91 -8.36 -3.25
C HIS A 126 5.64 -7.47 -4.24
N ALA A 127 6.08 -6.31 -3.77
CA ALA A 127 6.83 -5.34 -4.55
C ALA A 127 8.17 -5.04 -3.89
N ARG A 128 9.17 -4.72 -4.68
CA ARG A 128 10.49 -4.31 -4.21
C ARG A 128 10.85 -2.96 -4.80
N PHE A 129 11.36 -2.10 -3.95
CA PHE A 129 11.90 -0.80 -4.31
C PHE A 129 13.39 -0.79 -3.97
N ALA A 130 14.21 -0.37 -4.91
CA ALA A 130 15.66 -0.39 -4.75
C ALA A 130 16.33 0.92 -5.13
#